data_f9f88feca8555ce6b133110fd365d6ce
#
_entry.id   f9f88feca8555ce6b133110fd365d6ce
#
_cell.length_a   1.000
_cell.length_b   1.000
_cell.length_c   1.000
_cell.angle_alpha   90.00
_cell.angle_beta   90.00
_cell.angle_gamma   90.00
#
_symmetry.space_group_name_H-M   'P 1'
#
loop_
_entity.id
_entity.type
_entity.pdbx_description
1 polymer ?
#
loop_
_entity_poly.entity_id
_entity_poly.type
_entity_poly.pdbx_seq_one_letter_code
_entity_poly.pdbx_strand_id
1 'polypeptide(L)'
;MGGADFDRAAMLARLEAEEFDLLVVGGGVTGAGVALDAAARGLRTALVERDDFAAGTSSKSSKLVHGGLRYLKDDPRLVREALRERERLRRNAPHLVGIMPFMIPVLTKEGVVSRTVARALGSAMWMYDIGGGWRIGKLHRRLRKKATLAHFPTMPPARVAAGYLYHDAAADDARLVLTLARTAASRGAAVANRCHVVGLHHADGRVAGATVRADGREFTVRSRVVVNATGVWADGLREMDEGTDPDTIRPAKGVHLTVPWEKVRNDIAVVVPVPKDKRSLFLVPWGPLPDGTFRHAYIGTTDTDYDGPLEDPQCTAEDVEYVLRAVNASISEPITAADVTGVWAGLRPLVKGGGSGRTADLSRRHLVQTSDHGVVTVTGGKLTTYREMAADAVDAALGMLGRSAKCTTARLRLLGADGYKAAAAGTTEGHLGNRYGTLAAEVQALVAADPSLGEPLVAGLPYLRAEAVYAVRHEMATTLDDVLTRRTRARLQDRAATVAAAPAVAALIAPELGWDDTELAIEVTTFVVACIAEEVRP
;
A
#
# COMPACT_ATOMS: atom_id res chain seq x y z
N MET A 1 21.09 -9.71 -13.37
CA MET A 1 21.51 -9.24 -12.04
C MET A 1 20.66 -10.02 -11.07
N GLY A 2 21.22 -11.09 -10.55
CA GLY A 2 20.44 -12.10 -9.81
C GLY A 2 20.56 -11.90 -8.30
N GLY A 3 19.77 -12.62 -7.57
CA GLY A 3 19.48 -12.67 -6.13
C GLY A 3 20.51 -12.28 -5.07
N ALA A 4 21.77 -12.04 -5.40
CA ALA A 4 22.79 -11.60 -4.44
C ALA A 4 22.58 -10.16 -3.93
N ASP A 5 21.82 -9.34 -4.66
CA ASP A 5 21.64 -7.90 -4.33
C ASP A 5 20.54 -7.64 -3.29
N PHE A 6 19.77 -8.62 -2.84
CA PHE A 6 18.69 -8.48 -1.85
C PHE A 6 18.67 -9.66 -0.87
N ASP A 7 19.85 -10.06 -0.41
CA ASP A 7 20.07 -11.07 0.62
C ASP A 7 20.16 -10.38 1.99
N ARG A 8 19.33 -10.82 2.95
CA ARG A 8 19.21 -10.17 4.25
C ARG A 8 20.51 -10.24 5.07
N ALA A 9 21.21 -11.38 5.06
CA ALA A 9 22.44 -11.56 5.82
C ALA A 9 23.55 -10.66 5.27
N ALA A 10 23.69 -10.60 3.95
CA ALA A 10 24.64 -9.69 3.30
C ALA A 10 24.31 -8.22 3.58
N MET A 11 23.03 -7.85 3.58
CA MET A 11 22.61 -6.48 3.91
C MET A 11 22.89 -6.12 5.36
N LEU A 12 22.66 -7.03 6.33
CA LEU A 12 23.00 -6.80 7.74
C LEU A 12 24.52 -6.61 7.93
N ALA A 13 25.34 -7.42 7.28
CA ALA A 13 26.78 -7.27 7.33
C ALA A 13 27.23 -5.89 6.79
N ARG A 14 26.62 -5.40 5.72
CA ARG A 14 26.86 -4.06 5.17
C ARG A 14 26.44 -2.95 6.13
N LEU A 15 25.24 -3.07 6.73
CA LEU A 15 24.73 -2.09 7.70
C LEU A 15 25.67 -1.90 8.89
N GLU A 16 26.32 -2.98 9.34
CA GLU A 16 27.27 -2.94 10.45
C GLU A 16 28.67 -2.41 10.04
N ALA A 17 29.15 -2.82 8.85
CA ALA A 17 30.53 -2.55 8.42
C ALA A 17 30.70 -1.19 7.75
N GLU A 18 29.72 -0.72 6.99
CA GLU A 18 29.82 0.46 6.16
C GLU A 18 29.46 1.77 6.93
N GLU A 19 29.89 2.89 6.38
CA GLU A 19 29.42 4.23 6.77
C GLU A 19 28.50 4.78 5.69
N PHE A 20 27.39 5.36 6.09
CA PHE A 20 26.37 5.86 5.18
C PHE A 20 26.29 7.41 5.20
N ASP A 21 25.94 7.98 4.07
CA ASP A 21 25.56 9.40 4.01
C ASP A 21 24.18 9.58 4.66
N LEU A 22 23.28 8.57 4.49
CA LEU A 22 21.90 8.62 4.92
C LEU A 22 21.44 7.28 5.49
N LEU A 23 20.87 7.29 6.70
CA LEU A 23 20.11 6.18 7.28
C LEU A 23 18.62 6.52 7.24
N VAL A 24 17.84 5.70 6.56
CA VAL A 24 16.36 5.80 6.52
C VAL A 24 15.78 4.81 7.53
N VAL A 25 14.95 5.28 8.44
CA VAL A 25 14.25 4.48 9.44
C VAL A 25 12.78 4.34 9.03
N GLY A 26 12.34 3.10 8.77
CA GLY A 26 10.99 2.74 8.34
C GLY A 26 10.91 2.32 6.87
N GLY A 27 10.48 1.06 6.63
CA GLY A 27 10.36 0.41 5.32
C GLY A 27 8.96 0.52 4.69
N GLY A 28 8.20 1.57 5.02
CA GLY A 28 6.96 1.93 4.35
C GLY A 28 7.20 2.60 2.98
N VAL A 29 6.12 3.02 2.30
CA VAL A 29 6.22 3.64 0.96
C VAL A 29 7.09 4.90 0.96
N THR A 30 7.06 5.67 2.04
CA THR A 30 7.87 6.89 2.20
C THR A 30 9.35 6.53 2.32
N GLY A 31 9.71 5.65 3.26
CA GLY A 31 11.11 5.29 3.50
C GLY A 31 11.73 4.53 2.32
N ALA A 32 11.02 3.58 1.72
CA ALA A 32 11.48 2.90 0.51
C ALA A 32 11.67 3.89 -0.66
N GLY A 33 10.78 4.89 -0.77
CA GLY A 33 10.92 5.98 -1.72
C GLY A 33 12.14 6.87 -1.46
N VAL A 34 12.39 7.24 -0.19
CA VAL A 34 13.58 8.02 0.23
C VAL A 34 14.85 7.25 -0.05
N ALA A 35 14.92 5.97 0.31
CA ALA A 35 16.08 5.13 0.05
C ALA A 35 16.39 5.04 -1.46
N LEU A 36 15.35 4.88 -2.28
CA LEU A 36 15.49 4.85 -3.74
C LEU A 36 15.96 6.19 -4.29
N ASP A 37 15.39 7.32 -3.85
CA ASP A 37 15.75 8.64 -4.37
C ASP A 37 17.17 9.02 -3.94
N ALA A 38 17.55 8.73 -2.71
CA ALA A 38 18.90 8.97 -2.18
C ALA A 38 19.97 8.14 -2.93
N ALA A 39 19.75 6.83 -3.09
CA ALA A 39 20.65 5.97 -3.84
C ALA A 39 20.75 6.38 -5.31
N ALA A 40 19.63 6.77 -5.94
CA ALA A 40 19.60 7.26 -7.32
C ALA A 40 20.33 8.60 -7.51
N ARG A 41 20.53 9.38 -6.42
CA ARG A 41 21.33 10.61 -6.40
C ARG A 41 22.78 10.37 -5.95
N GLY A 42 23.20 9.10 -5.78
CA GLY A 42 24.57 8.73 -5.46
C GLY A 42 24.95 8.90 -3.98
N LEU A 43 23.99 8.89 -3.07
CA LEU A 43 24.24 8.83 -1.63
C LEU A 43 24.44 7.36 -1.20
N ARG A 44 25.43 7.11 -0.34
CA ARG A 44 25.56 5.84 0.38
C ARG A 44 24.39 5.76 1.36
N THR A 45 23.44 4.87 1.09
CA THR A 45 22.15 4.85 1.73
C THR A 45 21.91 3.54 2.46
N ALA A 46 21.46 3.62 3.73
CA ALA A 46 20.93 2.52 4.51
C ALA A 46 19.41 2.67 4.68
N LEU A 47 18.67 1.57 4.69
CA LEU A 47 17.24 1.50 5.06
C LEU A 47 17.03 0.35 6.04
N VAL A 48 16.46 0.65 7.19
CA VAL A 48 16.09 -0.34 8.20
C VAL A 48 14.59 -0.30 8.49
N GLU A 49 13.98 -1.48 8.58
CA GLU A 49 12.57 -1.65 8.91
C GLU A 49 12.43 -2.56 10.15
N ARG A 50 11.65 -2.14 11.15
CA ARG A 50 11.47 -2.86 12.40
C ARG A 50 10.84 -4.25 12.19
N ASP A 51 9.78 -4.29 11.39
CA ASP A 51 9.01 -5.52 11.14
C ASP A 51 9.34 -6.04 9.74
N ASP A 52 8.39 -5.99 8.82
CA ASP A 52 8.58 -6.31 7.43
C ASP A 52 8.26 -5.09 6.55
N PHE A 53 8.79 -5.06 5.33
CA PHE A 53 8.49 -3.99 4.38
C PHE A 53 6.98 -3.83 4.20
N ALA A 54 6.50 -2.60 4.31
CA ALA A 54 5.10 -2.23 4.24
C ALA A 54 4.22 -2.75 5.40
N ALA A 55 4.74 -3.30 6.49
CA ALA A 55 3.96 -3.89 7.58
C ALA A 55 2.92 -2.92 8.19
N GLY A 56 3.24 -1.62 8.27
CA GLY A 56 2.33 -0.58 8.74
C GLY A 56 1.28 -0.18 7.69
N THR A 57 1.02 1.12 7.59
CA THR A 57 0.02 1.75 6.71
C THR A 57 0.14 1.32 5.24
N SER A 58 1.36 1.03 4.79
CA SER A 58 1.69 0.87 3.36
C SER A 58 1.25 -0.46 2.74
N SER A 59 0.73 -1.42 3.51
CA SER A 59 0.05 -2.63 3.01
C SER A 59 -1.45 -2.63 3.30
N LYS A 60 -1.91 -1.65 4.07
CA LYS A 60 -3.26 -1.55 4.61
C LYS A 60 -4.04 -0.37 3.98
N SER A 61 -3.62 0.10 2.80
CA SER A 61 -4.26 1.19 2.04
C SER A 61 -5.49 0.71 1.24
N SER A 62 -6.16 1.64 0.57
CA SER A 62 -7.22 1.31 -0.41
C SER A 62 -6.67 0.78 -1.74
N LYS A 63 -5.36 0.55 -1.88
CA LYS A 63 -4.68 0.03 -3.09
C LYS A 63 -4.93 0.87 -4.35
N LEU A 64 -5.19 2.16 -4.17
CA LEU A 64 -5.50 3.10 -5.24
C LEU A 64 -4.39 4.13 -5.43
N VAL A 65 -4.04 4.36 -6.68
CA VAL A 65 -3.14 5.43 -7.13
C VAL A 65 -3.99 6.45 -7.86
N HIS A 66 -4.50 7.46 -7.13
CA HIS A 66 -5.58 8.32 -7.60
C HIS A 66 -5.30 9.81 -7.40
N GLY A 67 -5.90 10.66 -8.25
CA GLY A 67 -5.79 12.10 -8.14
C GLY A 67 -6.54 12.72 -6.96
N GLY A 68 -7.51 12.01 -6.39
CA GLY A 68 -8.29 12.50 -5.25
C GLY A 68 -9.36 13.51 -5.65
N LEU A 69 -10.24 13.13 -6.56
CA LEU A 69 -11.34 13.97 -7.08
C LEU A 69 -12.11 14.74 -5.99
N ARG A 70 -12.31 14.14 -4.83
CA ARG A 70 -13.02 14.75 -3.70
C ARG A 70 -12.32 16.02 -3.15
N TYR A 71 -11.00 16.15 -3.33
CA TYR A 71 -10.23 17.31 -2.88
C TYR A 71 -10.17 18.44 -3.89
N LEU A 72 -10.80 18.26 -5.07
CA LEU A 72 -10.72 19.24 -6.16
C LEU A 72 -11.26 20.61 -5.77
N LYS A 73 -12.27 20.66 -4.88
CA LYS A 73 -12.87 21.90 -4.38
C LYS A 73 -11.94 22.60 -3.39
N ASP A 74 -11.30 21.84 -2.50
CA ASP A 74 -10.60 22.39 -1.33
C ASP A 74 -9.11 22.60 -1.61
N ASP A 75 -8.46 21.68 -2.36
CA ASP A 75 -7.04 21.77 -2.73
C ASP A 75 -6.79 21.30 -4.18
N PRO A 76 -7.06 22.13 -5.20
CA PRO A 76 -6.82 21.81 -6.61
C PRO A 76 -5.33 21.57 -6.93
N ARG A 77 -4.40 22.15 -6.14
CA ARG A 77 -2.95 21.96 -6.34
C ARG A 77 -2.54 20.54 -5.96
N LEU A 78 -3.04 20.04 -4.82
CA LEU A 78 -2.83 18.65 -4.39
C LEU A 78 -3.36 17.65 -5.42
N VAL A 79 -4.54 17.92 -6.01
CA VAL A 79 -5.11 17.06 -7.06
C VAL A 79 -4.23 17.04 -8.30
N ARG A 80 -3.74 18.20 -8.76
CA ARG A 80 -2.85 18.30 -9.93
C ARG A 80 -1.52 17.57 -9.70
N GLU A 81 -0.95 17.69 -8.50
CA GLU A 81 0.25 16.97 -8.09
C GLU A 81 0.01 15.46 -8.10
N ALA A 82 -1.05 14.99 -7.45
CA ALA A 82 -1.39 13.58 -7.39
C ALA A 82 -1.65 12.98 -8.80
N LEU A 83 -2.31 13.71 -9.70
CA LEU A 83 -2.52 13.28 -11.08
C LEU A 83 -1.21 13.20 -11.88
N ARG A 84 -0.25 14.08 -11.61
CA ARG A 84 1.09 14.03 -12.21
C ARG A 84 1.87 12.83 -11.69
N GLU A 85 1.86 12.60 -10.38
CA GLU A 85 2.58 11.49 -9.75
C GLU A 85 1.95 10.14 -10.11
N ARG A 86 0.62 10.04 -10.19
CA ARG A 86 -0.07 8.85 -10.73
C ARG A 86 0.49 8.45 -12.10
N GLU A 87 0.63 9.42 -13.01
CA GLU A 87 1.13 9.13 -14.36
C GLU A 87 2.62 8.77 -14.36
N ARG A 88 3.44 9.42 -13.52
CA ARG A 88 4.84 9.04 -13.33
C ARG A 88 4.96 7.61 -12.84
N LEU A 89 4.18 7.25 -11.81
CA LEU A 89 4.20 5.92 -11.22
C LEU A 89 3.76 4.84 -12.24
N ARG A 90 2.72 5.11 -13.04
CA ARG A 90 2.30 4.21 -14.13
C ARG A 90 3.39 3.97 -15.17
N ARG A 91 4.20 4.99 -15.49
CA ARG A 91 5.33 4.85 -16.43
C ARG A 91 6.51 4.13 -15.80
N ASN A 92 6.79 4.42 -14.55
CA ASN A 92 7.93 3.86 -13.84
C ASN A 92 7.70 2.41 -13.40
N ALA A 93 6.44 2.02 -13.13
CA ALA A 93 6.05 0.68 -12.70
C ALA A 93 4.81 0.16 -13.46
N PRO A 94 4.88 -0.01 -14.79
CA PRO A 94 3.72 -0.36 -15.61
C PRO A 94 3.15 -1.75 -15.29
N HIS A 95 3.93 -2.65 -14.71
CA HIS A 95 3.50 -3.96 -14.25
C HIS A 95 2.71 -3.89 -12.93
N LEU A 96 2.99 -2.91 -12.06
CA LEU A 96 2.35 -2.78 -10.75
C LEU A 96 1.16 -1.84 -10.74
N VAL A 97 1.14 -0.85 -11.65
CA VAL A 97 0.16 0.24 -11.61
C VAL A 97 -0.70 0.25 -12.87
N GLY A 98 -1.84 -0.42 -12.76
CA GLY A 98 -2.83 -0.55 -13.82
C GLY A 98 -3.87 0.57 -13.83
N ILE A 99 -4.42 0.87 -15.03
CA ILE A 99 -5.57 1.76 -15.13
C ILE A 99 -6.79 1.08 -14.51
N MET A 100 -7.46 1.79 -13.61
CA MET A 100 -8.71 1.39 -12.99
C MET A 100 -9.80 2.37 -13.40
N PRO A 101 -10.84 1.92 -14.12
CA PRO A 101 -12.03 2.73 -14.36
C PRO A 101 -12.83 2.89 -13.06
N PHE A 102 -13.39 4.08 -12.86
CA PHE A 102 -14.24 4.41 -11.72
C PHE A 102 -15.59 4.93 -12.19
N MET A 103 -16.64 4.54 -11.51
CA MET A 103 -17.97 5.07 -11.74
C MET A 103 -18.50 5.79 -10.49
N ILE A 104 -19.03 6.99 -10.69
CA ILE A 104 -19.86 7.69 -9.70
C ILE A 104 -21.32 7.51 -10.13
N PRO A 105 -22.09 6.65 -9.47
CA PRO A 105 -23.51 6.50 -9.78
C PRO A 105 -24.28 7.73 -9.29
N VAL A 106 -25.22 8.19 -10.09
CA VAL A 106 -26.15 9.24 -9.73
C VAL A 106 -27.46 8.57 -9.31
N LEU A 107 -27.62 8.42 -8.00
CA LEU A 107 -28.80 7.81 -7.38
C LEU A 107 -29.75 8.91 -6.92
N THR A 108 -31.04 8.76 -7.25
CA THR A 108 -32.12 9.64 -6.82
C THR A 108 -33.31 8.81 -6.36
N LYS A 109 -34.26 9.40 -5.65
CA LYS A 109 -35.47 8.69 -5.23
C LYS A 109 -36.32 8.25 -6.41
N GLU A 110 -36.33 9.01 -7.49
CA GLU A 110 -37.20 8.83 -8.66
C GLU A 110 -36.43 8.40 -9.93
N GLY A 111 -35.12 8.12 -9.83
CA GLY A 111 -34.29 7.80 -10.98
C GLY A 111 -34.03 8.96 -11.95
N VAL A 112 -34.34 10.20 -11.56
CA VAL A 112 -34.12 11.42 -12.35
C VAL A 112 -33.16 12.36 -11.66
N VAL A 113 -32.18 12.89 -12.39
CA VAL A 113 -31.23 13.88 -11.87
C VAL A 113 -31.62 15.30 -12.31
N SER A 114 -31.61 16.25 -11.38
CA SER A 114 -31.83 17.64 -11.72
C SER A 114 -30.74 18.18 -12.65
N ARG A 115 -31.08 19.15 -13.51
CA ARG A 115 -30.09 19.76 -14.43
C ARG A 115 -28.92 20.42 -13.69
N THR A 116 -29.17 20.98 -12.51
CA THR A 116 -28.16 21.63 -11.66
C THR A 116 -27.13 20.62 -11.15
N VAL A 117 -27.58 19.49 -10.59
CA VAL A 117 -26.69 18.42 -10.12
C VAL A 117 -25.89 17.82 -11.27
N ALA A 118 -26.53 17.58 -12.42
CA ALA A 118 -25.85 17.06 -13.61
C ALA A 118 -24.76 17.99 -14.12
N ARG A 119 -25.02 19.32 -14.13
CA ARG A 119 -24.02 20.33 -14.52
C ARG A 119 -22.88 20.42 -13.52
N ALA A 120 -23.16 20.43 -12.22
CA ALA A 120 -22.13 20.50 -11.19
C ALA A 120 -21.17 19.29 -11.25
N LEU A 121 -21.71 18.07 -11.37
CA LEU A 121 -20.89 16.88 -11.55
C LEU A 121 -20.09 16.89 -12.87
N GLY A 122 -20.70 17.33 -13.97
CA GLY A 122 -20.01 17.45 -15.25
C GLY A 122 -18.87 18.47 -15.19
N SER A 123 -19.07 19.63 -14.56
CA SER A 123 -18.02 20.64 -14.36
C SER A 123 -16.86 20.10 -13.49
N ALA A 124 -17.16 19.35 -12.41
CA ALA A 124 -16.14 18.74 -11.59
C ALA A 124 -15.31 17.71 -12.38
N MET A 125 -15.94 16.90 -13.23
CA MET A 125 -15.23 15.94 -14.10
C MET A 125 -14.32 16.64 -15.10
N TRP A 126 -14.79 17.73 -15.74
CA TRP A 126 -13.96 18.52 -16.65
C TRP A 126 -12.77 19.17 -15.92
N MET A 127 -12.97 19.72 -14.73
CA MET A 127 -11.86 20.27 -13.94
C MET A 127 -10.83 19.20 -13.57
N TYR A 128 -11.29 17.98 -13.28
CA TYR A 128 -10.40 16.85 -13.00
C TYR A 128 -9.57 16.46 -14.21
N ASP A 129 -10.20 16.34 -15.39
CA ASP A 129 -9.50 16.02 -16.63
C ASP A 129 -8.49 17.11 -17.00
N ILE A 130 -8.89 18.39 -16.99
CA ILE A 130 -8.00 19.54 -17.28
C ILE A 130 -6.86 19.62 -16.25
N GLY A 131 -7.14 19.31 -14.98
CA GLY A 131 -6.14 19.28 -13.90
C GLY A 131 -5.02 18.24 -14.10
N GLY A 132 -5.21 17.32 -15.03
CA GLY A 132 -4.23 16.29 -15.37
C GLY A 132 -4.79 14.88 -15.55
N GLY A 133 -6.11 14.69 -15.40
CA GLY A 133 -6.78 13.42 -15.64
C GLY A 133 -6.55 12.89 -17.06
N TRP A 134 -6.51 13.79 -18.03
CA TRP A 134 -6.23 13.48 -19.44
C TRP A 134 -4.91 12.72 -19.70
N ARG A 135 -3.92 12.83 -18.78
CA ARG A 135 -2.62 12.13 -18.91
C ARG A 135 -2.74 10.61 -18.95
N ILE A 136 -3.83 10.08 -18.44
CA ILE A 136 -4.12 8.63 -18.49
C ILE A 136 -4.56 8.16 -19.89
N GLY A 137 -4.75 9.09 -20.82
CA GLY A 137 -5.18 8.80 -22.20
C GLY A 137 -6.68 8.57 -22.37
N LYS A 138 -7.48 8.80 -21.31
CA LYS A 138 -8.93 8.59 -21.32
C LYS A 138 -9.61 9.74 -20.58
N LEU A 139 -10.64 10.33 -21.19
CA LEU A 139 -11.46 11.36 -20.57
C LEU A 139 -12.67 10.73 -19.85
N HIS A 140 -13.27 11.51 -18.96
CA HIS A 140 -14.52 11.10 -18.33
C HIS A 140 -15.67 10.97 -19.33
N ARG A 141 -16.68 10.17 -19.03
CA ARG A 141 -17.91 10.03 -19.81
C ARG A 141 -19.14 9.98 -18.91
N ARG A 142 -20.21 10.64 -19.31
CA ARG A 142 -21.52 10.45 -18.71
C ARG A 142 -22.15 9.17 -19.25
N LEU A 143 -22.57 8.27 -18.37
CA LEU A 143 -23.25 7.03 -18.68
C LEU A 143 -24.77 7.21 -18.54
N ARG A 144 -25.53 6.66 -19.49
CA ARG A 144 -26.99 6.53 -19.37
C ARG A 144 -27.30 5.41 -18.36
N LYS A 145 -28.52 5.41 -17.81
CA LYS A 145 -29.00 4.43 -16.84
C LYS A 145 -28.63 2.97 -17.20
N LYS A 146 -28.93 2.52 -18.45
CA LYS A 146 -28.62 1.16 -18.92
C LYS A 146 -27.13 0.84 -18.82
N ALA A 147 -26.26 1.75 -19.25
CA ALA A 147 -24.80 1.58 -19.19
C ALA A 147 -24.29 1.61 -17.74
N THR A 148 -24.87 2.45 -16.87
CA THR A 148 -24.54 2.49 -15.44
C THR A 148 -24.88 1.15 -14.77
N LEU A 149 -26.06 0.59 -15.04
CA LEU A 149 -26.47 -0.71 -14.53
C LEU A 149 -25.67 -1.87 -15.11
N ALA A 150 -25.15 -1.75 -16.33
CA ALA A 150 -24.27 -2.78 -16.89
C ALA A 150 -22.96 -2.91 -16.11
N HIS A 151 -22.40 -1.79 -15.59
CA HIS A 151 -21.19 -1.78 -14.76
C HIS A 151 -21.45 -2.16 -13.29
N PHE A 152 -22.67 -2.07 -12.80
CA PHE A 152 -23.01 -2.44 -11.43
C PHE A 152 -24.48 -2.92 -11.39
N PRO A 153 -24.74 -4.17 -11.79
CA PRO A 153 -26.09 -4.68 -12.05
C PRO A 153 -26.93 -4.89 -10.79
N THR A 154 -26.32 -5.00 -9.62
CA THR A 154 -27.02 -5.19 -8.34
C THR A 154 -27.63 -3.91 -7.78
N MET A 155 -27.39 -2.73 -8.40
CA MET A 155 -28.06 -1.49 -7.97
C MET A 155 -29.57 -1.55 -8.21
N PRO A 156 -30.40 -0.98 -7.31
CA PRO A 156 -31.84 -0.89 -7.52
C PRO A 156 -32.19 -0.01 -8.73
N PRO A 157 -32.72 -0.58 -9.83
CA PRO A 157 -32.88 0.15 -11.09
C PRO A 157 -33.76 1.40 -10.98
N ALA A 158 -34.77 1.39 -10.10
CA ALA A 158 -35.67 2.52 -9.89
C ALA A 158 -34.92 3.79 -9.41
N ARG A 159 -33.81 3.63 -8.71
CA ARG A 159 -33.03 4.76 -8.13
C ARG A 159 -31.92 5.27 -9.05
N VAL A 160 -31.53 4.52 -10.08
CA VAL A 160 -30.42 4.88 -10.96
C VAL A 160 -30.89 5.87 -12.02
N ALA A 161 -30.32 7.07 -12.02
CA ALA A 161 -30.57 8.09 -13.04
C ALA A 161 -29.49 8.10 -14.14
N ALA A 162 -28.23 8.01 -13.76
CA ALA A 162 -27.07 8.10 -14.64
C ALA A 162 -25.80 7.66 -13.90
N GLY A 163 -24.65 7.67 -14.58
CA GLY A 163 -23.34 7.53 -13.96
C GLY A 163 -22.31 8.45 -14.64
N TYR A 164 -21.18 8.68 -13.96
CA TYR A 164 -20.00 9.30 -14.53
C TYR A 164 -18.83 8.33 -14.43
N LEU A 165 -18.31 7.95 -15.59
CA LEU A 165 -17.11 7.12 -15.71
C LEU A 165 -15.89 8.03 -15.81
N TYR A 166 -14.88 7.78 -14.98
CA TYR A 166 -13.58 8.42 -15.05
C TYR A 166 -12.48 7.40 -14.80
N HIS A 167 -11.21 7.79 -14.89
CA HIS A 167 -10.11 6.85 -14.82
C HIS A 167 -9.07 7.34 -13.82
N ASP A 168 -8.69 6.43 -12.94
CA ASP A 168 -7.53 6.53 -12.06
C ASP A 168 -6.68 5.25 -12.20
N ALA A 169 -5.91 4.88 -11.19
CA ALA A 169 -5.10 3.67 -11.22
C ALA A 169 -5.19 2.92 -9.89
N ALA A 170 -4.87 1.65 -9.93
CA ALA A 170 -4.73 0.79 -8.76
C ALA A 170 -3.35 0.11 -8.76
N ALA A 171 -2.89 -0.27 -7.57
CA ALA A 171 -1.65 -1.00 -7.37
C ALA A 171 -1.77 -1.91 -6.16
N ASP A 172 -1.08 -3.06 -6.16
CA ASP A 172 -0.80 -3.77 -4.92
C ASP A 172 0.22 -2.94 -4.12
N ASP A 173 -0.24 -2.35 -3.02
CA ASP A 173 0.51 -1.40 -2.22
C ASP A 173 1.76 -2.01 -1.58
N ALA A 174 1.68 -3.21 -0.99
CA ALA A 174 2.85 -3.88 -0.42
C ALA A 174 3.86 -4.30 -1.50
N ARG A 175 3.37 -4.81 -2.64
CA ARG A 175 4.23 -5.18 -3.76
C ARG A 175 4.97 -3.97 -4.33
N LEU A 176 4.30 -2.82 -4.41
CA LEU A 176 4.93 -1.55 -4.81
C LEU A 176 6.05 -1.15 -3.86
N VAL A 177 5.81 -1.19 -2.53
CA VAL A 177 6.83 -0.84 -1.53
C VAL A 177 8.03 -1.77 -1.58
N LEU A 178 7.79 -3.07 -1.64
CA LEU A 178 8.86 -4.06 -1.78
C LEU A 178 9.69 -3.85 -3.05
N THR A 179 9.03 -3.52 -4.17
CA THR A 179 9.73 -3.23 -5.42
C THR A 179 10.55 -1.95 -5.33
N LEU A 180 10.09 -0.93 -4.58
CA LEU A 180 10.87 0.28 -4.30
C LEU A 180 12.13 -0.06 -3.48
N ALA A 181 12.00 -0.85 -2.41
CA ALA A 181 13.13 -1.29 -1.57
C ALA A 181 14.13 -2.12 -2.38
N ARG A 182 13.67 -3.08 -3.18
CA ARG A 182 14.53 -3.88 -4.09
C ARG A 182 15.20 -3.01 -5.16
N THR A 183 14.50 -2.01 -5.70
CA THR A 183 15.10 -1.07 -6.66
C THR A 183 16.16 -0.19 -5.99
N ALA A 184 15.95 0.23 -4.73
CA ALA A 184 16.96 0.95 -3.97
C ALA A 184 18.22 0.09 -3.73
N ALA A 185 18.04 -1.18 -3.35
CA ALA A 185 19.13 -2.13 -3.18
C ALA A 185 19.92 -2.36 -4.49
N SER A 186 19.23 -2.52 -5.63
CA SER A 186 19.88 -2.63 -6.95
C SER A 186 20.65 -1.38 -7.37
N ARG A 187 20.44 -0.27 -6.66
CA ARG A 187 21.18 1.00 -6.79
C ARG A 187 22.25 1.20 -5.72
N GLY A 188 22.55 0.16 -4.95
CA GLY A 188 23.61 0.16 -3.95
C GLY A 188 23.18 0.51 -2.53
N ALA A 189 21.90 0.74 -2.24
CA ALA A 189 21.43 0.88 -0.87
C ALA A 189 21.58 -0.42 -0.08
N ALA A 190 21.98 -0.32 1.20
CA ALA A 190 21.89 -1.44 2.15
C ALA A 190 20.49 -1.43 2.79
N VAL A 191 19.69 -2.48 2.56
CA VAL A 191 18.28 -2.51 2.93
C VAL A 191 17.96 -3.77 3.69
N ALA A 192 17.40 -3.66 4.92
CA ALA A 192 17.02 -4.83 5.70
C ALA A 192 15.70 -4.63 6.47
N ASN A 193 14.90 -5.71 6.53
CA ASN A 193 13.76 -5.83 7.43
C ASN A 193 14.17 -6.52 8.75
N ARG A 194 13.26 -6.59 9.72
CA ARG A 194 13.52 -7.12 11.08
C ARG A 194 14.74 -6.44 11.73
N CYS A 195 14.85 -5.13 11.52
CA CYS A 195 15.91 -4.26 12.02
C CYS A 195 15.29 -3.10 12.80
N HIS A 196 15.21 -3.22 14.11
CA HIS A 196 14.57 -2.26 14.99
C HIS A 196 15.58 -1.22 15.49
N VAL A 197 15.38 0.05 15.19
CA VAL A 197 16.12 1.16 15.79
C VAL A 197 15.69 1.28 17.25
N VAL A 198 16.65 1.12 18.17
CA VAL A 198 16.41 1.16 19.63
C VAL A 198 17.07 2.36 20.31
N GLY A 199 17.87 3.15 19.58
CA GLY A 199 18.47 4.38 20.06
C GLY A 199 19.15 5.15 18.93
N LEU A 200 19.32 6.46 19.10
CA LEU A 200 20.05 7.32 18.19
C LEU A 200 21.40 7.70 18.80
N HIS A 201 22.43 7.81 17.96
CA HIS A 201 23.75 8.29 18.35
C HIS A 201 23.93 9.74 17.95
N HIS A 202 24.51 10.52 18.85
CA HIS A 202 24.85 11.91 18.59
C HIS A 202 26.35 12.12 18.77
N ALA A 203 26.94 12.91 17.89
CA ALA A 203 28.31 13.39 17.97
C ALA A 203 28.34 14.89 17.65
N ASP A 204 29.01 15.68 18.45
CA ASP A 204 29.10 17.13 18.30
C ASP A 204 27.75 17.84 18.15
N GLY A 205 26.75 17.37 18.92
CA GLY A 205 25.37 17.89 18.91
C GLY A 205 24.54 17.52 17.67
N ARG A 206 25.03 16.60 16.84
CA ARG A 206 24.31 16.11 15.65
C ARG A 206 24.14 14.60 15.66
N VAL A 207 23.08 14.13 15.01
CA VAL A 207 22.88 12.69 14.80
C VAL A 207 24.02 12.10 13.97
N ALA A 208 24.55 10.96 14.41
CA ALA A 208 25.69 10.27 13.80
C ALA A 208 25.38 8.79 13.46
N GLY A 209 24.13 8.37 13.62
CA GLY A 209 23.69 7.01 13.34
C GLY A 209 22.68 6.51 14.37
N ALA A 210 22.50 5.20 14.40
CA ALA A 210 21.54 4.55 15.30
C ALA A 210 22.05 3.20 15.80
N THR A 211 21.63 2.80 17.00
CA THR A 211 21.68 1.39 17.46
C THR A 211 20.50 0.65 16.87
N VAL A 212 20.78 -0.46 16.19
CA VAL A 212 19.80 -1.33 15.55
C VAL A 212 19.83 -2.71 16.21
N ARG A 213 18.66 -3.24 16.53
CA ARG A 213 18.51 -4.62 17.00
C ARG A 213 17.98 -5.51 15.87
N ALA A 214 18.74 -6.56 15.53
CA ALA A 214 18.36 -7.59 14.57
C ALA A 214 18.91 -8.94 15.00
N ASP A 215 18.14 -10.01 14.77
CA ASP A 215 18.53 -11.40 15.09
C ASP A 215 19.07 -11.59 16.53
N GLY A 216 18.41 -10.93 17.50
CA GLY A 216 18.75 -11.01 18.92
C GLY A 216 20.01 -10.24 19.34
N ARG A 217 20.69 -9.54 18.44
CA ARG A 217 21.89 -8.73 18.73
C ARG A 217 21.70 -7.25 18.40
N GLU A 218 22.48 -6.40 19.03
CA GLU A 218 22.52 -4.98 18.74
C GLU A 218 23.84 -4.62 18.07
N PHE A 219 23.76 -3.70 17.10
CA PHE A 219 24.93 -3.13 16.43
C PHE A 219 24.66 -1.68 16.01
N THR A 220 25.71 -0.95 15.69
CA THR A 220 25.60 0.45 15.29
C THR A 220 25.61 0.58 13.78
N VAL A 221 24.63 1.29 13.23
CA VAL A 221 24.64 1.79 11.85
C VAL A 221 25.11 3.23 11.87
N ARG A 222 26.29 3.51 11.29
CA ARG A 222 26.88 4.85 11.24
C ARG A 222 26.33 5.62 10.04
N SER A 223 25.85 6.84 10.27
CA SER A 223 25.36 7.69 9.18
C SER A 223 25.50 9.17 9.53
N ARG A 224 25.64 10.01 8.51
CA ARG A 224 25.77 11.46 8.66
C ARG A 224 24.43 12.18 8.81
N VAL A 225 23.35 11.60 8.31
CA VAL A 225 21.96 12.10 8.41
C VAL A 225 21.05 10.92 8.67
N VAL A 226 20.04 11.09 9.52
CA VAL A 226 18.96 10.13 9.73
C VAL A 226 17.67 10.70 9.20
N VAL A 227 16.94 9.90 8.40
CA VAL A 227 15.57 10.22 7.95
C VAL A 227 14.56 9.36 8.67
N ASN A 228 13.70 10.01 9.43
CA ASN A 228 12.57 9.40 10.09
C ASN A 228 11.38 9.29 9.10
N ALA A 229 11.12 8.08 8.62
CA ALA A 229 10.00 7.73 7.74
C ALA A 229 9.09 6.66 8.38
N THR A 230 8.99 6.65 9.71
CA THR A 230 8.31 5.63 10.51
C THR A 230 6.78 5.77 10.55
N GLY A 231 6.21 6.73 9.81
CA GLY A 231 4.77 6.87 9.64
C GLY A 231 4.05 7.23 10.95
N VAL A 232 3.18 6.35 11.46
CA VAL A 232 2.43 6.61 12.71
C VAL A 232 3.32 6.56 13.96
N TRP A 233 4.52 6.00 13.87
CA TRP A 233 5.52 5.95 14.95
C TRP A 233 6.55 7.09 14.86
N ALA A 234 6.28 8.13 14.06
CA ALA A 234 7.25 9.20 13.83
C ALA A 234 7.58 9.98 15.11
N ASP A 235 6.62 10.17 15.99
CA ASP A 235 6.83 10.86 17.26
C ASP A 235 7.75 10.07 18.19
N GLY A 236 7.68 8.73 18.23
CA GLY A 236 8.58 7.90 19.04
C GLY A 236 10.06 8.01 18.61
N LEU A 237 10.36 8.12 17.31
CA LEU A 237 11.75 8.37 16.87
C LEU A 237 12.20 9.81 17.16
N ARG A 238 11.28 10.77 17.10
CA ARG A 238 11.55 12.16 17.51
C ARG A 238 11.79 12.26 19.01
N GLU A 239 11.06 11.52 19.83
CA GLU A 239 11.31 11.44 21.26
C GLU A 239 12.72 10.91 21.57
N MET A 240 13.21 9.90 20.82
CA MET A 240 14.59 9.41 20.94
C MET A 240 15.63 10.49 20.58
N ASP A 241 15.31 11.41 19.66
CA ASP A 241 16.19 12.50 19.22
C ASP A 241 16.11 13.72 20.13
N GLU A 242 14.89 14.15 20.45
CA GLU A 242 14.59 15.44 21.10
C GLU A 242 14.44 15.31 22.64
N GLY A 243 14.33 14.07 23.15
CA GLY A 243 14.15 13.77 24.59
C GLY A 243 12.75 14.07 25.14
N THR A 244 11.82 14.46 24.28
CA THR A 244 10.41 14.77 24.62
C THR A 244 9.49 14.30 23.51
N ASP A 245 8.32 13.73 23.87
CA ASP A 245 7.28 13.40 22.90
C ASP A 245 6.67 14.67 22.29
N PRO A 246 6.82 14.91 20.98
CA PRO A 246 6.30 16.11 20.32
C PRO A 246 4.78 16.05 20.09
N ASP A 247 4.14 14.88 20.26
CA ASP A 247 2.71 14.64 20.09
C ASP A 247 2.13 15.28 18.81
N THR A 248 2.80 15.06 17.66
CA THR A 248 2.42 15.69 16.39
C THR A 248 1.53 14.82 15.51
N ILE A 249 1.51 13.51 15.73
CA ILE A 249 0.72 12.57 14.93
C ILE A 249 -0.66 12.35 15.56
N ARG A 250 -1.70 12.40 14.72
CA ARG A 250 -3.06 12.00 15.05
C ARG A 250 -3.45 10.82 14.18
N PRO A 251 -3.35 9.58 14.67
CA PRO A 251 -3.71 8.41 13.87
C PRO A 251 -5.19 8.41 13.52
N ALA A 252 -5.51 8.04 12.25
CA ALA A 252 -6.88 7.83 11.84
C ALA A 252 -7.05 6.44 11.24
N LYS A 253 -7.92 5.63 11.83
CA LYS A 253 -8.18 4.25 11.39
C LYS A 253 -9.03 4.22 10.13
N GLY A 254 -8.63 3.37 9.17
CA GLY A 254 -9.38 3.07 7.97
C GLY A 254 -9.49 1.56 7.76
N VAL A 255 -10.72 1.08 7.66
CA VAL A 255 -11.04 -0.34 7.53
C VAL A 255 -11.58 -0.65 6.14
N HIS A 256 -11.19 -1.82 5.61
CA HIS A 256 -11.73 -2.38 4.37
C HIS A 256 -12.23 -3.80 4.63
N LEU A 257 -13.27 -4.18 3.91
CA LEU A 257 -13.85 -5.52 3.91
C LEU A 257 -13.72 -6.12 2.53
N THR A 258 -13.44 -7.43 2.45
CA THR A 258 -13.51 -8.22 1.22
C THR A 258 -14.77 -9.08 1.24
N VAL A 259 -15.46 -9.17 0.11
CA VAL A 259 -16.65 -9.99 -0.07
C VAL A 259 -16.55 -10.75 -1.40
N PRO A 260 -17.29 -11.88 -1.58
CA PRO A 260 -17.39 -12.55 -2.88
C PRO A 260 -17.95 -11.59 -3.94
N TRP A 261 -17.34 -11.59 -5.11
CA TRP A 261 -17.73 -10.68 -6.20
C TRP A 261 -19.19 -10.89 -6.66
N GLU A 262 -19.71 -12.09 -6.57
CA GLU A 262 -21.09 -12.45 -6.97
C GLU A 262 -22.15 -11.64 -6.20
N LYS A 263 -21.81 -11.15 -5.02
CA LYS A 263 -22.71 -10.31 -4.20
C LYS A 263 -22.89 -8.91 -4.78
N VAL A 264 -21.92 -8.41 -5.52
CA VAL A 264 -21.90 -7.03 -6.02
C VAL A 264 -21.84 -6.93 -7.55
N ARG A 265 -21.11 -7.81 -8.22
CA ARG A 265 -20.98 -7.94 -9.68
C ARG A 265 -20.56 -6.67 -10.42
N ASN A 266 -19.83 -5.79 -9.75
CA ASN A 266 -19.24 -4.61 -10.40
C ASN A 266 -18.00 -5.00 -11.20
N ASP A 267 -17.90 -4.55 -12.46
CA ASP A 267 -16.76 -4.79 -13.35
C ASP A 267 -15.70 -3.67 -13.31
N ILE A 268 -16.03 -2.55 -12.65
CA ILE A 268 -15.18 -1.38 -12.44
C ILE A 268 -15.31 -0.89 -11.01
N ALA A 269 -14.40 -0.04 -10.56
CA ALA A 269 -14.53 0.58 -9.24
C ALA A 269 -15.73 1.53 -9.17
N VAL A 270 -16.48 1.48 -8.07
CA VAL A 270 -17.68 2.28 -7.86
C VAL A 270 -17.51 3.16 -6.60
N VAL A 271 -17.87 4.42 -6.72
CA VAL A 271 -17.95 5.34 -5.58
C VAL A 271 -19.31 5.19 -4.92
N VAL A 272 -19.34 4.63 -3.72
CA VAL A 272 -20.56 4.33 -2.96
C VAL A 272 -20.80 5.43 -1.93
N PRO A 273 -21.92 6.19 -2.01
CA PRO A 273 -22.22 7.22 -1.02
C PRO A 273 -22.65 6.58 0.31
N VAL A 274 -22.19 7.15 1.42
CA VAL A 274 -22.60 6.72 2.76
C VAL A 274 -23.86 7.46 3.18
N PRO A 275 -24.96 6.76 3.53
CA PRO A 275 -26.18 7.41 3.99
C PRO A 275 -25.96 8.27 5.23
N LYS A 276 -26.52 9.49 5.23
CA LYS A 276 -26.41 10.49 6.32
C LYS A 276 -24.98 10.94 6.62
N ASP A 277 -24.01 10.65 5.73
CA ASP A 277 -22.62 11.09 5.82
C ASP A 277 -22.23 11.80 4.51
N LYS A 278 -21.30 12.75 4.58
CA LYS A 278 -20.74 13.41 3.38
C LYS A 278 -19.64 12.59 2.70
N ARG A 279 -19.27 11.47 3.30
CA ARG A 279 -18.21 10.58 2.80
C ARG A 279 -18.74 9.60 1.76
N SER A 280 -17.81 9.02 1.03
CA SER A 280 -18.07 7.92 0.10
C SER A 280 -17.02 6.85 0.32
N LEU A 281 -17.40 5.60 0.12
CA LEU A 281 -16.51 4.45 0.08
C LEU A 281 -16.20 4.09 -1.38
N PHE A 282 -15.19 3.28 -1.57
CA PHE A 282 -14.92 2.62 -2.84
C PHE A 282 -15.34 1.16 -2.75
N LEU A 283 -16.03 0.68 -3.78
CA LEU A 283 -16.26 -0.73 -4.05
C LEU A 283 -15.43 -1.10 -5.26
N VAL A 284 -14.44 -1.96 -5.08
CA VAL A 284 -13.42 -2.24 -6.12
C VAL A 284 -13.38 -3.73 -6.41
N PRO A 285 -13.51 -4.16 -7.68
CA PRO A 285 -13.40 -5.56 -8.06
C PRO A 285 -11.95 -6.04 -7.89
N TRP A 286 -11.76 -7.29 -7.44
CA TRP A 286 -10.45 -7.83 -7.11
C TRP A 286 -10.25 -9.28 -7.54
N GLY A 287 -9.07 -9.60 -8.05
CA GLY A 287 -8.73 -10.93 -8.52
C GLY A 287 -9.47 -11.29 -9.83
N PRO A 288 -9.10 -10.67 -10.97
CA PRO A 288 -9.77 -10.91 -12.25
C PRO A 288 -9.65 -12.38 -12.66
N LEU A 289 -10.68 -12.88 -13.33
CA LEU A 289 -10.77 -14.20 -13.93
C LEU A 289 -10.69 -14.10 -15.46
N PRO A 290 -10.35 -15.21 -16.17
CA PRO A 290 -10.22 -15.20 -17.63
C PRO A 290 -11.51 -14.85 -18.38
N ASP A 291 -12.67 -15.10 -17.80
CA ASP A 291 -13.98 -14.78 -18.36
C ASP A 291 -14.40 -13.31 -18.19
N GLY A 292 -13.55 -12.49 -17.57
CA GLY A 292 -13.81 -11.07 -17.32
C GLY A 292 -14.58 -10.80 -16.01
N THR A 293 -14.89 -11.82 -15.24
CA THR A 293 -15.43 -11.71 -13.88
C THR A 293 -14.31 -11.57 -12.85
N PHE A 294 -14.63 -11.52 -11.56
CA PHE A 294 -13.66 -11.35 -10.49
C PHE A 294 -13.93 -12.37 -9.37
N ARG A 295 -12.91 -12.65 -8.55
CA ARG A 295 -13.05 -13.54 -7.39
C ARG A 295 -13.76 -12.82 -6.23
N HIS A 296 -13.31 -11.59 -5.97
CA HIS A 296 -13.76 -10.80 -4.83
C HIS A 296 -14.00 -9.35 -5.24
N ALA A 297 -14.60 -8.61 -4.33
CA ALA A 297 -14.58 -7.16 -4.32
C ALA A 297 -14.20 -6.70 -2.91
N TYR A 298 -13.49 -5.57 -2.80
CA TYR A 298 -13.26 -4.96 -1.50
C TYR A 298 -13.97 -3.61 -1.40
N ILE A 299 -14.37 -3.27 -0.17
CA ILE A 299 -15.17 -2.10 0.15
C ILE A 299 -14.44 -1.32 1.25
N GLY A 300 -14.28 -0.02 1.09
CA GLY A 300 -13.65 0.84 2.08
C GLY A 300 -13.56 2.29 1.63
N THR A 301 -13.27 3.19 2.52
CA THR A 301 -12.67 2.96 3.84
C THR A 301 -13.39 3.80 4.89
N THR A 302 -13.38 3.35 6.13
CA THR A 302 -13.75 4.18 7.28
C THR A 302 -12.73 5.30 7.50
N ASP A 303 -13.04 6.27 8.33
CA ASP A 303 -12.12 7.35 8.73
C ASP A 303 -12.51 7.78 10.15
N THR A 304 -11.94 7.11 11.14
CA THR A 304 -12.25 7.27 12.57
C THR A 304 -10.98 7.65 13.33
N ASP A 305 -11.12 8.55 14.29
CA ASP A 305 -10.02 8.85 15.24
C ASP A 305 -9.60 7.57 15.95
N TYR A 306 -8.32 7.45 16.26
CA TYR A 306 -7.76 6.26 16.85
C TYR A 306 -6.75 6.59 17.95
N ASP A 307 -6.99 6.02 19.13
CA ASP A 307 -6.19 6.20 20.35
C ASP A 307 -5.69 4.88 20.94
N GLY A 308 -5.91 3.76 20.22
CA GLY A 308 -5.45 2.43 20.63
C GLY A 308 -3.99 2.14 20.23
N PRO A 309 -3.52 0.90 20.49
CA PRO A 309 -2.18 0.45 20.12
C PRO A 309 -1.91 0.60 18.61
N LEU A 310 -0.73 1.15 18.26
CA LEU A 310 -0.39 1.47 16.87
C LEU A 310 0.01 0.24 16.04
N GLU A 311 0.43 -0.83 16.69
CA GLU A 311 1.04 -2.02 16.09
C GLU A 311 0.05 -2.82 15.26
N ASP A 312 -1.14 -3.09 15.81
CA ASP A 312 -2.14 -3.93 15.15
C ASP A 312 -3.56 -3.39 15.34
N PRO A 313 -3.92 -2.33 14.59
CA PRO A 313 -5.27 -1.77 14.65
C PRO A 313 -6.29 -2.78 14.15
N GLN A 314 -7.29 -3.09 14.99
CA GLN A 314 -8.30 -4.09 14.70
C GLN A 314 -9.52 -3.49 13.98
N CYS A 315 -10.15 -4.30 13.13
CA CYS A 315 -11.49 -4.04 12.61
C CYS A 315 -12.52 -4.33 13.70
N THR A 316 -13.38 -3.35 14.03
CA THR A 316 -14.44 -3.51 15.01
C THR A 316 -15.80 -3.83 14.36
N ALA A 317 -16.76 -4.31 15.15
CA ALA A 317 -18.13 -4.55 14.67
C ALA A 317 -18.77 -3.28 14.09
N GLU A 318 -18.49 -2.11 14.71
CA GLU A 318 -18.98 -0.81 14.23
C GLU A 318 -18.37 -0.42 12.86
N ASP A 319 -17.09 -0.74 12.63
CA ASP A 319 -16.45 -0.53 11.32
C ASP A 319 -17.16 -1.38 10.25
N VAL A 320 -17.43 -2.64 10.56
CA VAL A 320 -18.14 -3.56 9.65
C VAL A 320 -19.55 -3.07 9.36
N GLU A 321 -20.31 -2.73 10.40
CA GLU A 321 -21.66 -2.19 10.25
C GLU A 321 -21.67 -0.92 9.40
N TYR A 322 -20.72 -0.01 9.63
CA TYR A 322 -20.60 1.23 8.85
C TYR A 322 -20.38 0.94 7.36
N VAL A 323 -19.46 0.04 7.03
CA VAL A 323 -19.13 -0.31 5.64
C VAL A 323 -20.28 -1.05 4.97
N LEU A 324 -20.88 -2.04 5.65
CA LEU A 324 -22.03 -2.79 5.13
C LEU A 324 -23.26 -1.91 4.95
N ARG A 325 -23.55 -1.01 5.86
CA ARG A 325 -24.65 -0.03 5.72
C ARG A 325 -24.48 0.84 4.48
N ALA A 326 -23.23 1.25 4.17
CA ALA A 326 -22.97 2.06 2.99
C ALA A 326 -23.21 1.29 1.69
N VAL A 327 -22.67 0.08 1.56
CA VAL A 327 -22.84 -0.71 0.33
C VAL A 327 -24.29 -1.18 0.18
N ASN A 328 -24.94 -1.63 1.26
CA ASN A 328 -26.32 -2.12 1.24
C ASN A 328 -27.33 -1.02 0.86
N ALA A 329 -27.01 0.25 1.10
CA ALA A 329 -27.83 1.37 0.61
C ALA A 329 -27.76 1.52 -0.93
N SER A 330 -26.82 0.85 -1.61
CA SER A 330 -26.59 0.99 -3.05
C SER A 330 -26.89 -0.29 -3.85
N ILE A 331 -27.22 -1.40 -3.19
CA ILE A 331 -27.53 -2.69 -3.81
C ILE A 331 -28.92 -3.18 -3.43
N SER A 332 -29.46 -4.11 -4.20
CA SER A 332 -30.82 -4.65 -4.01
C SER A 332 -30.87 -5.80 -2.99
N GLU A 333 -29.84 -6.63 -2.96
CA GLU A 333 -29.73 -7.76 -2.02
C GLU A 333 -28.64 -7.42 -0.99
N PRO A 334 -28.97 -7.40 0.31
CA PRO A 334 -28.01 -6.98 1.33
C PRO A 334 -26.87 -8.00 1.52
N ILE A 335 -25.67 -7.48 1.75
CA ILE A 335 -24.50 -8.20 2.23
C ILE A 335 -24.51 -8.19 3.75
N THR A 336 -24.17 -9.30 4.37
CA THR A 336 -24.10 -9.48 5.82
C THR A 336 -22.65 -9.67 6.28
N ALA A 337 -22.40 -9.65 7.59
CA ALA A 337 -21.08 -9.94 8.16
C ALA A 337 -20.59 -11.36 7.79
N ALA A 338 -21.50 -12.31 7.62
CA ALA A 338 -21.17 -13.68 7.21
C ALA A 338 -20.64 -13.79 5.77
N ASP A 339 -20.88 -12.79 4.94
CA ASP A 339 -20.34 -12.72 3.57
C ASP A 339 -18.91 -12.15 3.51
N VAL A 340 -18.37 -11.66 4.63
CA VAL A 340 -17.04 -11.06 4.68
C VAL A 340 -15.96 -12.13 4.70
N THR A 341 -15.15 -12.19 3.64
CA THR A 341 -14.09 -13.19 3.48
C THR A 341 -12.71 -12.71 3.98
N GLY A 342 -12.52 -11.41 4.09
CA GLY A 342 -11.28 -10.81 4.58
C GLY A 342 -11.48 -9.38 5.08
N VAL A 343 -10.59 -8.93 5.96
CA VAL A 343 -10.61 -7.58 6.50
C VAL A 343 -9.18 -7.05 6.60
N TRP A 344 -9.03 -5.73 6.58
CA TRP A 344 -7.80 -5.09 7.04
C TRP A 344 -8.08 -3.69 7.60
N ALA A 345 -7.36 -3.33 8.64
CA ALA A 345 -7.38 -2.02 9.26
C ALA A 345 -5.98 -1.39 9.18
N GLY A 346 -5.91 -0.12 8.82
CA GLY A 346 -4.67 0.64 8.74
C GLY A 346 -4.80 2.02 9.33
N LEU A 347 -3.70 2.56 9.82
CA LEU A 347 -3.65 3.89 10.43
C LEU A 347 -3.05 4.91 9.44
N ARG A 348 -3.70 6.05 9.29
CA ARG A 348 -3.16 7.19 8.54
C ARG A 348 -2.35 8.06 9.49
N PRO A 349 -1.09 8.39 9.17
CA PRO A 349 -0.27 9.29 9.98
C PRO A 349 -0.67 10.75 9.67
N LEU A 350 -1.81 11.20 10.19
CA LEU A 350 -2.23 12.58 10.01
C LEU A 350 -1.47 13.48 10.96
N VAL A 351 -1.05 14.65 10.47
CA VAL A 351 -0.38 15.66 11.29
C VAL A 351 -1.43 16.50 11.98
N LYS A 352 -1.30 16.71 13.31
CA LYS A 352 -2.14 17.61 14.08
C LYS A 352 -2.03 19.02 13.51
N GLY A 353 -3.17 19.60 13.09
CA GLY A 353 -3.24 21.00 12.70
C GLY A 353 -3.67 21.85 13.91
N GLY A 354 -3.42 23.15 13.90
CA GLY A 354 -3.78 24.07 14.99
C GLY A 354 -5.29 24.27 15.24
N GLY A 355 -6.15 23.34 14.81
CA GLY A 355 -7.60 23.38 15.00
C GLY A 355 -8.17 22.05 15.52
N SER A 356 -9.26 22.12 16.28
CA SER A 356 -9.98 20.99 16.89
C SER A 356 -10.86 20.18 15.91
N GLY A 357 -10.60 20.22 14.59
CA GLY A 357 -11.39 19.56 13.55
C GLY A 357 -11.30 18.03 13.57
N ARG A 358 -12.27 17.36 12.87
CA ARG A 358 -12.26 15.91 12.66
C ARG A 358 -11.07 15.51 11.80
N THR A 359 -10.55 14.29 11.95
CA THR A 359 -9.45 13.73 11.12
C THR A 359 -9.71 13.83 9.62
N ALA A 360 -10.98 13.74 9.21
CA ALA A 360 -11.40 13.91 7.81
C ALA A 360 -11.06 15.29 7.22
N ASP A 361 -10.95 16.32 8.05
CA ASP A 361 -10.73 17.72 7.67
C ASP A 361 -9.24 18.11 7.71
N LEU A 362 -8.36 17.23 8.25
CA LEU A 362 -6.92 17.48 8.32
C LEU A 362 -6.26 17.46 6.94
N SER A 363 -5.20 18.26 6.79
CA SER A 363 -4.42 18.34 5.55
C SER A 363 -3.88 16.95 5.16
N ARG A 364 -3.94 16.63 3.87
CA ARG A 364 -3.35 15.43 3.26
C ARG A 364 -2.01 15.74 2.59
N ARG A 365 -1.43 16.92 2.81
CA ARG A 365 -0.08 17.26 2.38
C ARG A 365 0.92 16.60 3.30
N HIS A 366 2.07 16.26 2.78
CA HIS A 366 3.20 15.83 3.60
C HIS A 366 3.91 17.04 4.21
N LEU A 367 4.63 16.77 5.27
CA LEU A 367 5.47 17.71 5.97
C LEU A 367 6.89 17.11 6.10
N VAL A 368 7.90 17.91 5.82
CA VAL A 368 9.31 17.60 6.07
C VAL A 368 9.85 18.58 7.08
N GLN A 369 10.34 18.08 8.19
CA GLN A 369 10.91 18.88 9.29
C GLN A 369 12.30 18.35 9.64
N THR A 370 13.19 19.22 10.07
CA THR A 370 14.51 18.85 10.54
C THR A 370 14.65 19.30 12.00
N SER A 371 15.04 18.38 12.88
CA SER A 371 15.33 18.70 14.28
C SER A 371 16.62 19.48 14.44
N ASP A 372 16.85 20.04 15.63
CA ASP A 372 18.10 20.74 15.95
C ASP A 372 19.33 19.82 15.85
N HIS A 373 19.16 18.53 16.13
CA HIS A 373 20.20 17.50 16.01
C HIS A 373 20.36 16.97 14.59
N GLY A 374 19.47 17.35 13.66
CA GLY A 374 19.61 17.02 12.25
C GLY A 374 18.90 15.75 11.81
N VAL A 375 17.92 15.27 12.54
CA VAL A 375 17.00 14.21 12.06
C VAL A 375 15.95 14.83 11.14
N VAL A 376 15.82 14.30 9.92
CA VAL A 376 14.82 14.72 8.94
C VAL A 376 13.57 13.86 9.09
N THR A 377 12.48 14.41 9.57
CA THR A 377 11.20 13.69 9.74
C THR A 377 10.23 13.97 8.59
N VAL A 378 9.68 12.91 7.99
CA VAL A 378 8.69 12.98 6.91
C VAL A 378 7.38 12.37 7.38
N THR A 379 6.32 13.18 7.46
CA THR A 379 4.99 12.76 7.94
C THR A 379 3.88 13.14 6.99
N GLY A 380 2.70 12.51 7.12
CA GLY A 380 1.53 12.79 6.29
C GLY A 380 1.65 12.26 4.86
N GLY A 381 1.01 12.94 3.90
CA GLY A 381 1.05 12.59 2.48
C GLY A 381 0.17 11.42 2.07
N LYS A 382 0.45 10.82 0.92
CA LYS A 382 -0.33 9.75 0.30
C LYS A 382 0.56 8.77 -0.46
N LEU A 383 0.08 7.52 -0.61
CA LEU A 383 0.72 6.53 -1.49
C LEU A 383 1.02 7.10 -2.89
N THR A 384 0.09 7.81 -3.49
CA THR A 384 0.24 8.38 -4.85
C THR A 384 1.41 9.37 -4.95
N THR A 385 1.69 10.14 -3.89
CA THR A 385 2.69 11.22 -3.89
C THR A 385 3.97 10.86 -3.15
N TYR A 386 4.19 9.57 -2.84
CA TYR A 386 5.38 9.12 -2.09
C TYR A 386 6.70 9.63 -2.70
N ARG A 387 6.78 9.74 -4.03
CA ARG A 387 7.98 10.18 -4.71
C ARG A 387 8.32 11.65 -4.45
N GLU A 388 7.33 12.54 -4.40
CA GLU A 388 7.54 13.95 -4.00
C GLU A 388 7.97 14.01 -2.54
N MET A 389 7.31 13.25 -1.65
CA MET A 389 7.71 13.14 -0.23
C MET A 389 9.17 12.71 -0.10
N ALA A 390 9.58 11.71 -0.87
CA ALA A 390 10.96 11.23 -0.90
C ALA A 390 11.94 12.29 -1.43
N ALA A 391 11.58 12.96 -2.51
CA ALA A 391 12.42 14.00 -3.10
C ALA A 391 12.66 15.15 -2.13
N ASP A 392 11.63 15.64 -1.45
CA ASP A 392 11.70 16.74 -0.49
C ASP A 392 12.54 16.35 0.74
N ALA A 393 12.42 15.11 1.23
CA ALA A 393 13.22 14.60 2.33
C ALA A 393 14.72 14.48 1.96
N VAL A 394 15.01 13.97 0.74
CA VAL A 394 16.38 13.85 0.26
C VAL A 394 16.99 15.24 -0.05
N ASP A 395 16.18 16.20 -0.51
CA ASP A 395 16.62 17.59 -0.68
C ASP A 395 17.04 18.21 0.67
N ALA A 396 16.26 17.99 1.74
CA ALA A 396 16.61 18.42 3.09
C ALA A 396 17.91 17.74 3.57
N ALA A 397 18.04 16.43 3.40
CA ALA A 397 19.25 15.70 3.77
C ALA A 397 20.50 16.15 2.99
N LEU A 398 20.38 16.41 1.69
CA LEU A 398 21.46 16.95 0.87
C LEU A 398 21.90 18.34 1.34
N GLY A 399 20.95 19.20 1.75
CA GLY A 399 21.25 20.50 2.35
C GLY A 399 22.12 20.37 3.60
N MET A 400 21.80 19.41 4.47
CA MET A 400 22.59 19.13 5.67
C MET A 400 23.99 18.57 5.37
N LEU A 401 24.11 17.77 4.30
CA LEU A 401 25.39 17.23 3.84
C LEU A 401 26.26 18.26 3.08
N GLY A 402 25.74 19.46 2.83
CA GLY A 402 26.41 20.47 1.98
C GLY A 402 26.57 20.01 0.53
N ARG A 403 25.69 19.13 0.05
CA ARG A 403 25.70 18.52 -1.30
C ARG A 403 24.49 18.98 -2.11
N SER A 404 24.61 18.89 -3.42
CA SER A 404 23.51 19.14 -4.35
C SER A 404 23.48 18.05 -5.41
N ALA A 405 22.32 17.41 -5.58
CA ALA A 405 22.10 16.42 -6.63
C ALA A 405 20.63 16.46 -7.07
N LYS A 406 20.37 16.44 -8.36
CA LYS A 406 19.00 16.51 -8.90
C LYS A 406 18.26 15.20 -8.71
N CYS A 407 16.98 15.26 -8.30
CA CYS A 407 16.10 14.11 -8.27
C CYS A 407 15.90 13.52 -9.68
N THR A 408 16.16 12.22 -9.84
CA THR A 408 16.01 11.48 -11.10
C THR A 408 14.83 10.52 -11.09
N THR A 409 14.20 10.28 -9.94
CA THR A 409 13.14 9.27 -9.74
C THR A 409 11.85 9.54 -10.52
N ALA A 410 11.64 10.78 -11.02
CA ALA A 410 10.52 11.10 -11.89
C ALA A 410 10.46 10.26 -13.18
N ARG A 411 11.60 9.70 -13.62
CA ARG A 411 11.74 8.89 -14.84
C ARG A 411 12.49 7.57 -14.58
N LEU A 412 12.68 7.21 -13.34
CA LEU A 412 13.39 5.99 -12.97
C LEU A 412 12.41 4.82 -12.99
N ARG A 413 12.68 3.86 -13.86
CA ARG A 413 11.87 2.64 -13.92
C ARG A 413 12.22 1.73 -12.75
N LEU A 414 11.18 1.15 -12.14
CA LEU A 414 11.34 0.21 -11.04
C LEU A 414 11.74 -1.17 -11.57
N LEU A 415 12.33 -1.96 -10.70
CA LEU A 415 12.73 -3.33 -10.99
C LEU A 415 11.55 -4.11 -11.58
N GLY A 416 11.80 -4.89 -12.62
CA GLY A 416 10.75 -5.62 -13.35
C GLY A 416 9.99 -4.82 -14.41
N ALA A 417 10.20 -3.49 -14.49
CA ALA A 417 9.47 -2.64 -15.44
C ALA A 417 10.04 -2.63 -16.86
N ASP A 418 11.38 -2.78 -17.01
CA ASP A 418 12.03 -2.72 -18.31
C ASP A 418 11.73 -3.99 -19.11
N GLY A 419 11.23 -3.81 -20.34
CA GLY A 419 10.82 -4.93 -21.19
C GLY A 419 9.47 -5.58 -20.80
N TYR A 420 8.80 -5.12 -19.75
CA TYR A 420 7.49 -5.65 -19.37
C TYR A 420 6.46 -5.48 -20.49
N LYS A 421 5.74 -6.57 -20.76
CA LYS A 421 4.58 -6.61 -21.65
C LYS A 421 3.40 -7.19 -20.88
N ALA A 422 2.26 -6.49 -20.93
CA ALA A 422 1.06 -6.96 -20.25
C ALA A 422 0.54 -8.24 -20.93
N ALA A 423 0.23 -9.25 -20.11
CA ALA A 423 -0.48 -10.44 -20.54
C ALA A 423 -1.98 -10.34 -20.16
N ALA A 424 -2.77 -11.31 -20.60
CA ALA A 424 -4.20 -11.32 -20.36
C ALA A 424 -4.52 -11.39 -18.86
N ALA A 425 -5.48 -10.57 -18.43
CA ALA A 425 -5.94 -10.60 -17.05
C ALA A 425 -6.57 -11.97 -16.71
N GLY A 426 -6.40 -12.42 -15.47
CA GLY A 426 -6.93 -13.70 -15.00
C GLY A 426 -6.13 -14.94 -15.40
N THR A 427 -5.12 -14.82 -16.29
CA THR A 427 -4.18 -15.90 -16.60
C THR A 427 -3.00 -15.92 -15.61
N THR A 428 -2.30 -17.03 -15.51
CA THR A 428 -1.09 -17.15 -14.67
C THR A 428 0.00 -16.19 -15.14
N GLU A 429 0.22 -16.04 -16.46
CA GLU A 429 1.17 -15.07 -17.01
C GLU A 429 0.77 -13.63 -16.63
N GLY A 430 -0.53 -13.32 -16.73
CA GLY A 430 -1.05 -12.01 -16.32
C GLY A 430 -0.88 -11.75 -14.83
N HIS A 431 -1.13 -12.76 -13.99
CA HIS A 431 -0.93 -12.69 -12.55
C HIS A 431 0.55 -12.43 -12.20
N LEU A 432 1.46 -13.28 -12.67
CA LEU A 432 2.89 -13.14 -12.41
C LEU A 432 3.46 -11.87 -13.02
N GLY A 433 3.07 -11.54 -14.27
CA GLY A 433 3.51 -10.33 -14.94
C GLY A 433 3.11 -9.06 -14.19
N ASN A 434 1.88 -8.97 -13.69
CA ASN A 434 1.39 -7.83 -12.93
C ASN A 434 1.99 -7.69 -11.53
N ARG A 435 2.69 -8.71 -11.02
CA ARG A 435 3.32 -8.70 -9.70
C ARG A 435 4.83 -8.54 -9.76
N TYR A 436 5.47 -9.19 -10.72
CA TYR A 436 6.93 -9.31 -10.83
C TYR A 436 7.50 -8.59 -12.06
N GLY A 437 6.65 -8.22 -13.03
CA GLY A 437 7.12 -7.69 -14.31
C GLY A 437 7.99 -8.71 -15.06
N THR A 438 9.17 -8.30 -15.53
CA THR A 438 10.11 -9.23 -16.19
C THR A 438 10.77 -10.23 -15.24
N LEU A 439 10.73 -10.00 -13.92
CA LEU A 439 11.18 -10.97 -12.92
C LEU A 439 10.22 -12.17 -12.78
N ALA A 440 9.04 -12.14 -13.41
CA ALA A 440 8.16 -13.32 -13.48
C ALA A 440 8.88 -14.56 -14.04
N ALA A 441 9.89 -14.37 -14.88
CA ALA A 441 10.72 -15.45 -15.38
C ALA A 441 11.50 -16.19 -14.27
N GLU A 442 11.88 -15.52 -13.19
CA GLU A 442 12.55 -16.14 -12.05
C GLU A 442 11.59 -17.06 -11.27
N VAL A 443 10.34 -16.61 -11.08
CA VAL A 443 9.27 -17.44 -10.46
C VAL A 443 8.94 -18.65 -11.35
N GLN A 444 8.86 -18.46 -12.68
CA GLN A 444 8.63 -19.53 -13.63
C GLN A 444 9.80 -20.54 -13.68
N ALA A 445 11.03 -20.10 -13.46
CA ALA A 445 12.19 -20.98 -13.37
C ALA A 445 12.11 -21.93 -12.16
N LEU A 446 11.53 -21.49 -11.03
CA LEU A 446 11.26 -22.37 -9.88
C LEU A 446 10.25 -23.46 -10.25
N VAL A 447 9.17 -23.10 -10.96
CA VAL A 447 8.17 -24.07 -11.44
C VAL A 447 8.79 -25.05 -12.46
N ALA A 448 9.69 -24.58 -13.32
CA ALA A 448 10.37 -25.44 -14.28
C ALA A 448 11.33 -26.44 -13.61
N ALA A 449 11.96 -26.05 -12.49
CA ALA A 449 12.83 -26.91 -11.70
C ALA A 449 12.03 -27.91 -10.83
N ASP A 450 10.88 -27.51 -10.32
CA ASP A 450 9.95 -28.34 -9.55
C ASP A 450 8.50 -28.04 -9.97
N PRO A 451 7.88 -28.88 -10.82
CA PRO A 451 6.52 -28.68 -11.30
C PRO A 451 5.46 -28.58 -10.19
N SER A 452 5.69 -29.14 -9.00
CA SER A 452 4.77 -29.05 -7.87
C SER A 452 4.62 -27.61 -7.35
N LEU A 453 5.61 -26.74 -7.60
CA LEU A 453 5.57 -25.32 -7.28
C LEU A 453 4.62 -24.53 -8.20
N GLY A 454 4.17 -25.13 -9.30
CA GLY A 454 3.14 -24.56 -10.17
C GLY A 454 1.71 -24.69 -9.62
N GLU A 455 1.51 -25.47 -8.57
CA GLU A 455 0.21 -25.63 -7.93
C GLU A 455 -0.20 -24.37 -7.14
N PRO A 456 -1.53 -24.17 -6.93
CA PRO A 456 -2.02 -23.07 -6.10
C PRO A 456 -1.48 -23.14 -4.67
N LEU A 457 -1.03 -21.99 -4.15
CA LEU A 457 -0.57 -21.84 -2.76
C LEU A 457 -1.75 -21.91 -1.77
N VAL A 458 -2.85 -21.29 -2.14
CA VAL A 458 -4.12 -21.26 -1.39
C VAL A 458 -5.23 -21.59 -2.36
N ALA A 459 -6.10 -22.54 -1.99
CA ALA A 459 -7.21 -22.96 -2.83
C ALA A 459 -8.10 -21.77 -3.23
N GLY A 460 -8.50 -21.71 -4.50
CA GLY A 460 -9.36 -20.64 -5.00
C GLY A 460 -8.66 -19.30 -5.28
N LEU A 461 -7.39 -19.12 -4.89
CA LEU A 461 -6.63 -17.90 -5.14
C LEU A 461 -5.58 -18.08 -6.25
N PRO A 462 -5.10 -17.00 -6.89
CA PRO A 462 -4.23 -17.11 -8.07
C PRO A 462 -2.76 -17.35 -7.75
N TYR A 463 -2.37 -17.36 -6.47
CA TYR A 463 -0.98 -17.45 -6.04
C TYR A 463 -0.43 -18.87 -6.21
N LEU A 464 0.79 -18.97 -6.74
CA LEU A 464 1.49 -20.25 -6.90
C LEU A 464 2.36 -20.56 -5.68
N ARG A 465 2.60 -21.83 -5.41
CA ARG A 465 3.57 -22.28 -4.39
C ARG A 465 4.97 -21.71 -4.64
N ALA A 466 5.37 -21.57 -5.90
CA ALA A 466 6.61 -20.89 -6.29
C ALA A 466 6.74 -19.47 -5.76
N GLU A 467 5.63 -18.72 -5.61
CA GLU A 467 5.67 -17.35 -5.08
C GLU A 467 6.06 -17.32 -3.59
N ALA A 468 5.69 -18.34 -2.82
CA ALA A 468 6.12 -18.47 -1.42
C ALA A 468 7.62 -18.74 -1.30
N VAL A 469 8.15 -19.67 -2.10
CA VAL A 469 9.58 -19.95 -2.16
C VAL A 469 10.38 -18.74 -2.65
N TYR A 470 9.89 -18.06 -3.69
CA TYR A 470 10.49 -16.83 -4.21
C TYR A 470 10.52 -15.71 -3.16
N ALA A 471 9.45 -15.59 -2.37
CA ALA A 471 9.34 -14.60 -1.31
C ALA A 471 10.43 -14.76 -0.24
N VAL A 472 10.77 -15.99 0.12
CA VAL A 472 11.87 -16.27 1.07
C VAL A 472 13.22 -16.01 0.42
N ARG A 473 13.48 -16.61 -0.75
CA ARG A 473 14.80 -16.57 -1.40
C ARG A 473 15.20 -15.18 -1.91
N HIS A 474 14.20 -14.36 -2.34
CA HIS A 474 14.48 -13.13 -3.11
C HIS A 474 13.80 -11.88 -2.57
N GLU A 475 12.97 -12.00 -1.52
CA GLU A 475 12.16 -10.88 -1.02
C GLU A 475 12.20 -10.73 0.50
N MET A 476 13.15 -11.37 1.18
CA MET A 476 13.36 -11.30 2.63
C MET A 476 12.11 -11.66 3.47
N ALA A 477 11.23 -12.52 2.99
CA ALA A 477 10.14 -13.04 3.82
C ALA A 477 10.72 -14.02 4.85
N THR A 478 10.37 -13.83 6.14
CA THR A 478 10.90 -14.62 7.26
C THR A 478 9.80 -15.25 8.11
N THR A 479 8.53 -14.95 7.82
CA THR A 479 7.37 -15.49 8.55
C THR A 479 6.25 -15.88 7.59
N LEU A 480 5.30 -16.69 8.09
CA LEU A 480 4.06 -17.00 7.36
C LEU A 480 3.25 -15.74 7.04
N ASP A 481 3.19 -14.78 7.97
CA ASP A 481 2.47 -13.54 7.74
C ASP A 481 3.10 -12.68 6.66
N ASP A 482 4.43 -12.66 6.53
CA ASP A 482 5.11 -11.98 5.42
C ASP A 482 4.64 -12.56 4.08
N VAL A 483 4.59 -13.89 3.97
CA VAL A 483 4.18 -14.58 2.74
C VAL A 483 2.69 -14.41 2.46
N LEU A 484 1.83 -14.74 3.41
CA LEU A 484 0.38 -14.87 3.21
C LEU A 484 -0.37 -13.53 3.24
N THR A 485 0.23 -12.50 3.86
CA THR A 485 -0.40 -11.18 3.99
C THR A 485 0.21 -10.12 3.08
N ARG A 486 1.56 -10.12 2.88
CA ARG A 486 2.27 -9.06 2.16
C ARG A 486 2.90 -9.49 0.85
N ARG A 487 3.54 -10.66 0.78
CA ARG A 487 4.11 -11.16 -0.50
C ARG A 487 3.01 -11.69 -1.42
N THR A 488 2.02 -12.40 -0.87
CA THR A 488 0.70 -12.60 -1.47
C THR A 488 -0.31 -11.69 -0.77
N ARG A 489 -1.57 -11.76 -1.12
CA ARG A 489 -2.67 -11.05 -0.43
C ARG A 489 -3.76 -12.04 -0.02
N ALA A 490 -3.36 -13.28 0.18
CA ALA A 490 -4.27 -14.39 0.41
C ALA A 490 -5.16 -14.13 1.63
N ARG A 491 -4.56 -13.77 2.78
CA ARG A 491 -5.28 -13.45 4.02
C ARG A 491 -6.35 -12.37 3.83
N LEU A 492 -6.06 -11.36 3.01
CA LEU A 492 -6.99 -10.24 2.79
C LEU A 492 -8.12 -10.58 1.81
N GLN A 493 -7.93 -11.59 0.96
CA GLN A 493 -8.93 -12.04 -0.01
C GLN A 493 -9.84 -13.10 0.58
N ASP A 494 -9.24 -14.17 1.12
CA ASP A 494 -9.96 -15.28 1.74
C ASP A 494 -9.18 -15.79 2.95
N ARG A 495 -9.56 -15.26 4.11
CA ARG A 495 -8.94 -15.60 5.39
C ARG A 495 -9.12 -17.08 5.74
N ALA A 496 -10.32 -17.63 5.52
CA ALA A 496 -10.61 -19.01 5.89
C ALA A 496 -9.81 -20.01 5.04
N ALA A 497 -9.75 -19.81 3.72
CA ALA A 497 -8.93 -20.64 2.85
C ALA A 497 -7.44 -20.48 3.16
N THR A 498 -6.99 -19.28 3.56
CA THR A 498 -5.60 -19.01 3.90
C THR A 498 -5.20 -19.67 5.23
N VAL A 499 -6.07 -19.65 6.25
CA VAL A 499 -5.87 -20.38 7.51
C VAL A 499 -5.77 -21.89 7.25
N ALA A 500 -6.65 -22.44 6.43
CA ALA A 500 -6.61 -23.86 6.07
C ALA A 500 -5.31 -24.25 5.33
N ALA A 501 -4.73 -23.34 4.54
CA ALA A 501 -3.49 -23.58 3.80
C ALA A 501 -2.22 -23.35 4.65
N ALA A 502 -2.31 -22.64 5.78
CA ALA A 502 -1.16 -22.19 6.56
C ALA A 502 -0.19 -23.33 6.94
N PRO A 503 -0.62 -24.52 7.40
CA PRO A 503 0.31 -25.62 7.71
C PRO A 503 1.10 -26.10 6.49
N ALA A 504 0.45 -26.22 5.33
CA ALA A 504 1.11 -26.65 4.09
C ALA A 504 2.08 -25.59 3.55
N VAL A 505 1.75 -24.30 3.69
CA VAL A 505 2.64 -23.19 3.33
C VAL A 505 3.84 -23.12 4.27
N ALA A 506 3.64 -23.32 5.59
CA ALA A 506 4.73 -23.39 6.56
C ALA A 506 5.69 -24.53 6.21
N ALA A 507 5.19 -25.75 5.96
CA ALA A 507 6.01 -26.88 5.56
C ALA A 507 6.77 -26.64 4.23
N LEU A 508 6.21 -25.87 3.31
CA LEU A 508 6.85 -25.52 2.04
C LEU A 508 8.05 -24.57 2.25
N ILE A 509 7.93 -23.58 3.15
CA ILE A 509 8.98 -22.57 3.34
C ILE A 509 9.94 -22.91 4.48
N ALA A 510 9.62 -23.84 5.37
CA ALA A 510 10.46 -24.25 6.48
C ALA A 510 11.90 -24.64 6.07
N PRO A 511 12.13 -25.44 5.02
CA PRO A 511 13.48 -25.78 4.57
C PRO A 511 14.30 -24.56 4.10
N GLU A 512 13.62 -23.55 3.53
CA GLU A 512 14.25 -22.32 3.06
C GLU A 512 14.69 -21.40 4.21
N LEU A 513 13.96 -21.47 5.34
CA LEU A 513 14.19 -20.63 6.53
C LEU A 513 14.97 -21.39 7.62
N GLY A 514 15.21 -22.70 7.45
CA GLY A 514 15.88 -23.54 8.42
C GLY A 514 15.03 -23.82 9.67
N TRP A 515 13.71 -23.76 9.56
CA TRP A 515 12.82 -24.03 10.68
C TRP A 515 12.80 -25.51 11.06
N ASP A 516 12.89 -25.79 12.35
CA ASP A 516 12.57 -27.10 12.90
C ASP A 516 11.04 -27.27 13.11
N ASP A 517 10.62 -28.48 13.54
CA ASP A 517 9.21 -28.79 13.75
C ASP A 517 8.56 -27.87 14.81
N THR A 518 9.34 -27.40 15.78
CA THR A 518 8.87 -26.51 16.85
C THR A 518 8.64 -25.09 16.30
N GLU A 519 9.58 -24.56 15.56
CA GLU A 519 9.48 -23.24 14.92
C GLU A 519 8.33 -23.20 13.92
N LEU A 520 8.20 -24.29 13.12
CA LEU A 520 7.07 -24.45 12.18
C LEU A 520 5.72 -24.42 12.92
N ALA A 521 5.59 -25.15 14.02
CA ALA A 521 4.34 -25.18 14.80
C ALA A 521 4.03 -23.81 15.44
N ILE A 522 5.04 -23.10 15.93
CA ILE A 522 4.91 -21.75 16.49
C ILE A 522 4.43 -20.77 15.40
N GLU A 523 5.03 -20.79 14.21
CA GLU A 523 4.67 -19.90 13.10
C GLU A 523 3.22 -20.14 12.65
N VAL A 524 2.81 -21.40 12.48
CA VAL A 524 1.43 -21.74 12.13
C VAL A 524 0.47 -21.25 13.20
N THR A 525 0.76 -21.52 14.48
CA THR A 525 -0.10 -21.11 15.59
C THR A 525 -0.23 -19.59 15.67
N THR A 526 0.90 -18.87 15.58
CA THR A 526 0.94 -17.40 15.62
C THR A 526 0.10 -16.79 14.49
N PHE A 527 0.25 -17.31 13.27
CA PHE A 527 -0.51 -16.84 12.12
C PHE A 527 -2.02 -17.11 12.27
N VAL A 528 -2.39 -18.32 12.69
CA VAL A 528 -3.81 -18.71 12.88
C VAL A 528 -4.45 -17.87 13.98
N VAL A 529 -3.78 -17.68 15.12
CA VAL A 529 -4.28 -16.84 16.22
C VAL A 529 -4.50 -15.40 15.75
N ALA A 530 -3.56 -14.82 15.00
CA ALA A 530 -3.71 -13.49 14.43
C ALA A 530 -4.90 -13.39 13.45
N CYS A 531 -5.16 -14.44 12.66
CA CYS A 531 -6.32 -14.50 11.77
C CYS A 531 -7.65 -14.60 12.53
N ILE A 532 -7.67 -15.36 13.64
CA ILE A 532 -8.87 -15.51 14.50
C ILE A 532 -9.18 -14.19 15.22
N ALA A 533 -8.16 -13.46 15.66
CA ALA A 533 -8.33 -12.16 16.32
C ALA A 533 -9.02 -11.12 15.40
N GLU A 534 -8.82 -11.22 14.09
CA GLU A 534 -9.50 -10.38 13.08
C GLU A 534 -10.89 -10.90 12.68
N GLU A 535 -11.37 -11.99 13.29
CA GLU A 535 -12.66 -12.56 12.93
C GLU A 535 -13.78 -11.59 13.30
N VAL A 536 -14.51 -11.18 12.26
CA VAL A 536 -15.72 -10.38 12.43
C VAL A 536 -16.79 -11.27 13.05
N ARG A 537 -16.94 -11.17 14.35
CA ARG A 537 -18.05 -11.83 15.04
C ARG A 537 -19.31 -10.98 14.87
N PRO A 538 -20.45 -11.58 14.50
CA PRO A 538 -21.71 -10.86 14.34
C PRO A 538 -22.20 -10.22 15.64
#